data_ef775cfb062b380f8124e7c732ec5b65
#
_entry.id   ef775cfb062b380f8124e7c732ec5b65
#
_cell.length_a   1.000
_cell.length_b   1.000
_cell.length_c   1.000
_cell.angle_alpha   90.00
_cell.angle_beta   90.00
_cell.angle_gamma   90.00
#
_symmetry.space_group_name_H-M   'P 1'
#
loop_
_entity.id
_entity.type
_entity.pdbx_description
1 polymer ?
#
loop_
_entity_poly.entity_id
_entity_poly.type
_entity_poly.pdbx_seq_one_letter_code
_entity_poly.pdbx_strand_id
1 'polypeptide(L)'
;IATARGAGKENEARRAATQGVVLSVIHGIILSVICIVIMPGFLRRFTGDQEVIRYGVRYASVAFLFSPIIMAGLAFEKIFQAVGRMKVSMIALLGGCITNIILDPILIFGLAFFPKMGISGAAIATGVGQLISLAVYLAFYFRGPVPVKLEARYKIPGGNTMKKLYGIGIPAILNLALPSVMIFV
;
A
#
# COMPACT_ATOMS: atom_id res chain seq x y z
N ILE A 1 12.82 -10.71 7.76
CA ILE A 1 12.11 -12.01 7.64
C ILE A 1 13.05 -13.01 7.00
N ALA A 2 13.56 -12.79 5.79
CA ALA A 2 14.43 -13.71 5.08
C ALA A 2 15.67 -14.12 5.90
N THR A 3 16.38 -13.15 6.46
CA THR A 3 17.57 -13.35 7.31
C THR A 3 17.25 -14.18 8.56
N ALA A 4 16.12 -13.92 9.22
CA ALA A 4 15.71 -14.65 10.42
C ALA A 4 15.35 -16.11 10.09
N ARG A 5 14.69 -16.35 8.95
CA ARG A 5 14.41 -17.72 8.47
C ARG A 5 15.65 -18.47 8.07
N GLY A 6 16.57 -17.82 7.35
CA GLY A 6 17.86 -18.43 6.97
C GLY A 6 18.69 -18.83 8.19
N ALA A 7 18.55 -18.13 9.32
CA ALA A 7 19.19 -18.44 10.59
C ALA A 7 18.38 -19.42 11.48
N GLY A 8 17.27 -20.00 11.00
CA GLY A 8 16.41 -20.92 11.77
C GLY A 8 15.59 -20.25 12.88
N LYS A 9 15.55 -18.90 12.94
CA LYS A 9 14.87 -18.14 13.99
C LYS A 9 13.43 -17.82 13.60
N GLU A 10 12.57 -18.83 13.53
CA GLU A 10 11.18 -18.66 13.08
C GLU A 10 10.37 -17.67 13.91
N ASN A 11 10.57 -17.64 15.25
CA ASN A 11 9.84 -16.71 16.12
C ASN A 11 10.20 -15.24 15.83
N GLU A 12 11.45 -14.93 15.51
CA GLU A 12 11.86 -13.59 15.08
C GLU A 12 11.22 -13.23 13.72
N ALA A 13 11.14 -14.19 12.80
CA ALA A 13 10.49 -14.00 11.50
C ALA A 13 8.99 -13.72 11.65
N ARG A 14 8.27 -14.47 12.49
CA ARG A 14 6.85 -14.27 12.79
C ARG A 14 6.59 -12.92 13.45
N ARG A 15 7.42 -12.55 14.41
CA ARG A 15 7.35 -11.25 15.07
C ARG A 15 7.56 -10.10 14.09
N ALA A 16 8.60 -10.18 13.26
CA ALA A 16 8.91 -9.16 12.25
C ALA A 16 7.79 -9.04 11.21
N ALA A 17 7.20 -10.16 10.76
CA ALA A 17 6.08 -10.15 9.82
C ALA A 17 4.83 -9.50 10.44
N THR A 18 4.44 -9.92 11.65
CA THR A 18 3.24 -9.39 12.32
C THR A 18 3.38 -7.90 12.60
N GLN A 19 4.51 -7.48 13.17
CA GLN A 19 4.75 -6.07 13.45
C GLN A 19 4.89 -5.25 12.18
N GLY A 20 5.50 -5.80 11.13
CA GLY A 20 5.60 -5.15 9.82
C GLY A 20 4.23 -4.86 9.23
N VAL A 21 3.30 -5.81 9.22
CA VAL A 21 1.93 -5.61 8.72
C VAL A 21 1.18 -4.56 9.57
N VAL A 22 1.23 -4.68 10.91
CA VAL A 22 0.56 -3.73 11.80
C VAL A 22 1.09 -2.31 11.60
N LEU A 23 2.41 -2.14 11.59
CA LEU A 23 3.04 -0.84 11.35
C LEU A 23 2.71 -0.27 9.98
N SER A 24 2.69 -1.10 8.93
CA SER A 24 2.32 -0.66 7.58
C SER A 24 0.90 -0.10 7.54
N VAL A 25 -0.07 -0.77 8.17
CA VAL A 25 -1.44 -0.28 8.25
C VAL A 25 -1.52 1.02 9.04
N ILE A 26 -0.85 1.11 10.19
CA ILE A 26 -0.81 2.34 11.00
C ILE A 26 -0.22 3.50 10.19
N HIS A 27 0.92 3.29 9.51
CA HIS A 27 1.52 4.32 8.65
C HIS A 27 0.58 4.70 7.49
N GLY A 28 -0.11 3.72 6.90
CA GLY A 28 -1.11 3.98 5.87
C GLY A 28 -2.24 4.89 6.35
N ILE A 29 -2.73 4.68 7.57
CA ILE A 29 -3.75 5.55 8.18
C ILE A 29 -3.19 6.95 8.45
N ILE A 30 -2.01 7.04 9.06
CA ILE A 30 -1.36 8.33 9.36
C ILE A 30 -1.12 9.13 8.08
N LEU A 31 -0.53 8.49 7.06
CA LEU A 31 -0.27 9.13 5.77
C LEU A 31 -1.57 9.55 5.07
N SER A 32 -2.62 8.72 5.13
CA SER A 32 -3.94 9.06 4.59
C SER A 32 -4.45 10.38 5.19
N VAL A 33 -4.46 10.47 6.52
CA VAL A 33 -4.95 11.66 7.22
C VAL A 33 -4.09 12.88 6.89
N ILE A 34 -2.77 12.75 7.00
CA ILE A 34 -1.83 13.85 6.74
C ILE A 34 -1.97 14.37 5.31
N CYS A 35 -1.98 13.46 4.32
CA CYS A 35 -2.04 13.84 2.92
C CYS A 35 -3.40 14.47 2.56
N ILE A 36 -4.51 13.96 3.07
CA ILE A 36 -5.83 14.55 2.83
C ILE A 36 -5.90 15.97 3.40
N VAL A 37 -5.36 16.21 4.60
CA VAL A 37 -5.37 17.53 5.25
C VAL A 37 -4.46 18.54 4.54
N ILE A 38 -3.28 18.09 4.09
CA ILE A 38 -2.30 18.98 3.45
C ILE A 38 -2.65 19.28 1.99
N MET A 39 -3.34 18.37 1.29
CA MET A 39 -3.58 18.44 -0.16
C MET A 39 -4.18 19.77 -0.63
N PRO A 40 -5.21 20.36 0.00
CA PRO A 40 -5.77 21.63 -0.46
C PRO A 40 -4.76 22.78 -0.42
N GLY A 41 -3.95 22.86 0.65
CA GLY A 41 -2.90 23.87 0.80
C GLY A 41 -1.75 23.67 -0.20
N PHE A 42 -1.41 22.42 -0.47
CA PHE A 42 -0.39 22.06 -1.44
C PHE A 42 -0.80 22.49 -2.85
N LEU A 43 -2.00 22.11 -3.31
CA LEU A 43 -2.47 22.44 -4.66
C LEU A 43 -2.58 23.97 -4.90
N ARG A 44 -3.00 24.73 -3.90
CA ARG A 44 -3.06 26.20 -3.99
C ARG A 44 -1.72 26.88 -4.24
N ARG A 45 -0.61 26.20 -3.98
CA ARG A 45 0.74 26.72 -4.28
C ARG A 45 1.14 26.53 -5.75
N PHE A 46 0.50 25.60 -6.45
CA PHE A 46 0.82 25.27 -7.86
C PHE A 46 -0.14 25.90 -8.85
N THR A 47 -1.38 26.16 -8.45
CA THR A 47 -2.38 26.76 -9.33
C THR A 47 -3.34 27.66 -8.57
N GLY A 48 -3.80 28.75 -9.26
CA GLY A 48 -4.88 29.60 -8.79
C GLY A 48 -6.27 29.14 -9.27
N ASP A 49 -6.33 28.16 -10.16
CA ASP A 49 -7.59 27.66 -10.70
C ASP A 49 -8.36 26.81 -9.66
N GLN A 50 -9.49 27.35 -9.22
CA GLN A 50 -10.33 26.71 -8.20
C GLN A 50 -10.95 25.40 -8.67
N GLU A 51 -11.17 25.23 -9.96
CA GLU A 51 -11.73 24.02 -10.53
C GLU A 51 -10.70 22.88 -10.51
N VAL A 52 -9.47 23.17 -10.90
CA VAL A 52 -8.34 22.24 -10.82
C VAL A 52 -8.07 21.81 -9.38
N ILE A 53 -8.08 22.77 -8.43
CA ILE A 53 -7.91 22.50 -7.00
C ILE A 53 -9.03 21.56 -6.51
N ARG A 54 -10.27 21.84 -6.84
CA ARG A 54 -11.43 21.04 -6.42
C ARG A 54 -11.34 19.59 -6.92
N TYR A 55 -11.02 19.40 -8.21
CA TYR A 55 -10.85 18.06 -8.78
C TYR A 55 -9.63 17.33 -8.20
N GLY A 56 -8.52 18.03 -8.03
CA GLY A 56 -7.31 17.48 -7.43
C GLY A 56 -7.50 17.02 -5.99
N VAL A 57 -8.14 17.85 -5.16
CA VAL A 57 -8.49 17.49 -3.77
C VAL A 57 -9.42 16.29 -3.74
N ARG A 58 -10.45 16.25 -4.59
CA ARG A 58 -11.41 15.15 -4.64
C ARG A 58 -10.72 13.84 -5.05
N TYR A 59 -9.88 13.86 -6.09
CA TYR A 59 -9.08 12.71 -6.50
C TYR A 59 -8.17 12.21 -5.38
N ALA A 60 -7.37 13.12 -4.84
CA ALA A 60 -6.40 12.80 -3.82
C ALA A 60 -7.06 12.25 -2.53
N SER A 61 -8.17 12.86 -2.10
CA SER A 61 -8.89 12.37 -0.92
C SER A 61 -9.38 10.93 -1.09
N VAL A 62 -9.92 10.60 -2.26
CA VAL A 62 -10.35 9.22 -2.55
C VAL A 62 -9.14 8.29 -2.65
N ALA A 63 -8.08 8.69 -3.36
CA ALA A 63 -6.88 7.87 -3.52
C ALA A 63 -6.19 7.58 -2.17
N PHE A 64 -6.03 8.61 -1.33
CA PHE A 64 -5.40 8.45 -0.01
C PHE A 64 -6.25 7.65 0.98
N LEU A 65 -7.57 7.62 0.83
CA LEU A 65 -8.43 6.76 1.64
C LEU A 65 -8.07 5.27 1.51
N PHE A 66 -7.56 4.85 0.35
CA PHE A 66 -7.09 3.49 0.11
C PHE A 66 -5.67 3.22 0.63
N SER A 67 -4.93 4.23 1.13
CA SER A 67 -3.55 4.05 1.61
C SER A 67 -3.36 2.93 2.63
N PRO A 68 -4.23 2.71 3.63
CA PRO A 68 -4.07 1.59 4.56
C PRO A 68 -4.13 0.22 3.87
N ILE A 69 -4.98 0.10 2.84
CA ILE A 69 -5.13 -1.12 2.04
C ILE A 69 -3.88 -1.35 1.20
N ILE A 70 -3.39 -0.31 0.54
CA ILE A 70 -2.15 -0.34 -0.25
C ILE A 70 -0.98 -0.76 0.64
N MET A 71 -0.82 -0.15 1.81
CA MET A 71 0.26 -0.47 2.74
C MET A 71 0.16 -1.90 3.27
N ALA A 72 -1.05 -2.41 3.55
CA ALA A 72 -1.26 -3.81 3.89
C ALA A 72 -0.85 -4.73 2.73
N GLY A 73 -1.26 -4.42 1.51
CA GLY A 73 -0.90 -5.17 0.29
C GLY A 73 0.61 -5.25 0.10
N LEU A 74 1.31 -4.12 0.22
CA LEU A 74 2.78 -4.06 0.14
C LEU A 74 3.45 -4.89 1.24
N ALA A 75 2.92 -4.88 2.46
CA ALA A 75 3.45 -5.70 3.55
C ALA A 75 3.34 -7.20 3.24
N PHE A 76 2.18 -7.66 2.74
CA PHE A 76 2.01 -9.04 2.30
C PHE A 76 2.89 -9.39 1.11
N GLU A 77 3.01 -8.50 0.13
CA GLU A 77 3.94 -8.67 -1.00
C GLU A 77 5.36 -8.95 -0.51
N LYS A 78 5.88 -8.12 0.41
CA LYS A 78 7.23 -8.30 0.97
C LYS A 78 7.36 -9.58 1.78
N ILE A 79 6.30 -10.04 2.46
CA ILE A 79 6.29 -11.35 3.15
C ILE A 79 6.45 -12.47 2.12
N PHE A 80 5.65 -12.47 1.04
CA PHE A 80 5.73 -13.51 0.00
C PHE A 80 7.07 -13.47 -0.73
N GLN A 81 7.61 -12.29 -1.04
CA GLN A 81 8.94 -12.13 -1.64
C GLN A 81 10.05 -12.64 -0.72
N ALA A 82 9.99 -12.33 0.58
CA ALA A 82 10.99 -12.76 1.57
C ALA A 82 11.06 -14.27 1.76
N VAL A 83 10.01 -15.00 1.40
CA VAL A 83 9.95 -16.46 1.46
C VAL A 83 10.13 -17.13 0.09
N GLY A 84 10.50 -16.35 -0.94
CA GLY A 84 10.77 -16.87 -2.29
C GLY A 84 9.50 -17.15 -3.13
N ARG A 85 8.31 -16.75 -2.67
CA ARG A 85 7.04 -16.98 -3.38
C ARG A 85 6.69 -15.87 -4.36
N MET A 86 7.61 -15.54 -5.25
CA MET A 86 7.47 -14.45 -6.23
C MET A 86 6.24 -14.62 -7.15
N LYS A 87 5.87 -15.87 -7.50
CA LYS A 87 4.69 -16.14 -8.32
C LYS A 87 3.40 -15.59 -7.71
N VAL A 88 3.25 -15.66 -6.39
CA VAL A 88 2.09 -15.10 -5.70
C VAL A 88 2.05 -13.58 -5.84
N SER A 89 3.20 -12.91 -5.68
CA SER A 89 3.31 -11.46 -5.88
C SER A 89 2.96 -11.05 -7.31
N MET A 90 3.41 -11.80 -8.29
CA MET A 90 3.06 -11.55 -9.70
C MET A 90 1.56 -11.70 -9.97
N ILE A 91 0.94 -12.79 -9.48
CA ILE A 91 -0.50 -13.04 -9.67
C ILE A 91 -1.33 -11.94 -9.00
N ALA A 92 -0.98 -11.55 -7.78
CA ALA A 92 -1.67 -10.49 -7.06
C ALA A 92 -1.56 -9.13 -7.78
N LEU A 93 -0.35 -8.78 -8.23
CA LEU A 93 -0.09 -7.55 -8.96
C LEU A 93 -0.86 -7.53 -10.29
N LEU A 94 -0.79 -8.60 -11.08
CA LEU A 94 -1.51 -8.71 -12.34
C LEU A 94 -3.02 -8.64 -12.13
N GLY A 95 -3.55 -9.33 -11.12
CA GLY A 95 -4.97 -9.27 -10.78
C GLY A 95 -5.44 -7.85 -10.48
N GLY A 96 -4.67 -7.09 -9.69
CA GLY A 96 -4.94 -5.68 -9.40
C GLY A 96 -4.85 -4.79 -10.63
N CYS A 97 -3.80 -4.95 -11.45
CA CYS A 97 -3.63 -4.17 -12.68
C CYS A 97 -4.75 -4.43 -13.69
N ILE A 98 -5.10 -5.68 -13.95
CA ILE A 98 -6.19 -6.03 -14.88
C ILE A 98 -7.51 -5.45 -14.38
N THR A 99 -7.80 -5.56 -13.08
CA THR A 99 -8.99 -4.97 -12.49
C THR A 99 -9.03 -3.45 -12.69
N ASN A 100 -7.92 -2.77 -12.44
CA ASN A 100 -7.81 -1.32 -12.65
C ASN A 100 -8.05 -0.94 -14.13
N ILE A 101 -7.37 -1.60 -15.08
CA ILE A 101 -7.52 -1.35 -16.51
C ILE A 101 -8.99 -1.52 -16.98
N ILE A 102 -9.71 -2.49 -16.43
CA ILE A 102 -11.12 -2.71 -16.77
C ILE A 102 -12.02 -1.67 -16.12
N LEU A 103 -11.80 -1.34 -14.84
CA LEU A 103 -12.64 -0.43 -14.08
C LEU A 103 -12.43 1.04 -14.43
N ASP A 104 -11.23 1.44 -14.84
CA ASP A 104 -10.93 2.83 -15.21
C ASP A 104 -11.92 3.38 -16.25
N PRO A 105 -12.07 2.78 -17.46
CA PRO A 105 -13.00 3.31 -18.45
C PRO A 105 -14.46 3.21 -17.96
N ILE A 106 -14.83 2.16 -17.22
CA ILE A 106 -16.18 1.97 -16.72
C ILE A 106 -16.59 3.10 -15.76
N LEU A 107 -15.73 3.44 -14.81
CA LEU A 107 -16.03 4.44 -13.77
C LEU A 107 -15.77 5.87 -14.24
N ILE A 108 -14.79 6.09 -15.12
CA ILE A 108 -14.48 7.43 -15.65
C ILE A 108 -15.60 7.89 -16.58
N PHE A 109 -15.98 7.07 -17.53
CA PHE A 109 -16.97 7.43 -18.56
C PHE A 109 -18.42 7.10 -18.17
N GLY A 110 -18.63 6.30 -17.12
CA GLY A 110 -19.97 5.87 -16.70
C GLY A 110 -20.55 4.83 -17.66
N LEU A 111 -19.76 3.82 -17.99
CA LEU A 111 -20.21 2.72 -18.84
C LEU A 111 -21.03 1.70 -18.06
N ALA A 112 -21.89 0.97 -18.76
CA ALA A 112 -22.85 0.02 -18.21
C ALA A 112 -23.83 0.70 -17.24
N PHE A 113 -23.88 0.24 -15.99
CA PHE A 113 -24.84 0.74 -14.97
C PHE A 113 -24.23 1.75 -13.99
N PHE A 114 -22.98 2.15 -14.22
CA PHE A 114 -22.27 3.05 -13.31
C PHE A 114 -22.45 4.52 -13.72
N PRO A 115 -22.65 5.43 -12.75
CA PRO A 115 -22.67 6.86 -13.03
C PRO A 115 -21.29 7.35 -13.48
N LYS A 116 -21.27 8.37 -14.34
CA LYS A 116 -20.02 9.02 -14.77
C LYS A 116 -19.35 9.70 -13.58
N MET A 117 -18.24 9.14 -13.11
CA MET A 117 -17.53 9.63 -11.94
C MET A 117 -16.29 10.49 -12.29
N GLY A 118 -15.88 10.47 -13.56
CA GLY A 118 -14.71 11.23 -14.02
C GLY A 118 -13.45 10.89 -13.23
N ILE A 119 -12.73 11.91 -12.80
CA ILE A 119 -11.47 11.79 -12.06
C ILE A 119 -11.59 10.95 -10.76
N SER A 120 -12.72 11.05 -10.06
CA SER A 120 -12.94 10.24 -8.85
C SER A 120 -13.11 8.76 -9.19
N GLY A 121 -13.65 8.45 -10.38
CA GLY A 121 -13.75 7.09 -10.88
C GLY A 121 -12.39 6.42 -11.03
N ALA A 122 -11.39 7.13 -11.56
CA ALA A 122 -10.02 6.63 -11.66
C ALA A 122 -9.40 6.33 -10.27
N ALA A 123 -9.61 7.20 -9.28
CA ALA A 123 -9.14 6.96 -7.93
C ALA A 123 -9.79 5.70 -7.30
N ILE A 124 -11.09 5.52 -7.52
CA ILE A 124 -11.82 4.34 -7.02
C ILE A 124 -11.35 3.08 -7.74
N ALA A 125 -11.20 3.12 -9.07
CA ALA A 125 -10.71 1.97 -9.84
C ALA A 125 -9.33 1.51 -9.36
N THR A 126 -8.42 2.46 -9.10
CA THR A 126 -7.11 2.17 -8.51
C THR A 126 -7.27 1.53 -7.13
N GLY A 127 -8.11 2.10 -6.27
CA GLY A 127 -8.38 1.56 -4.93
C GLY A 127 -8.94 0.14 -4.97
N VAL A 128 -9.88 -0.14 -5.86
CA VAL A 128 -10.46 -1.48 -6.06
C VAL A 128 -9.41 -2.45 -6.59
N GLY A 129 -8.55 -2.03 -7.53
CA GLY A 129 -7.42 -2.84 -7.99
C GLY A 129 -6.50 -3.26 -6.84
N GLN A 130 -6.20 -2.34 -5.92
CA GLN A 130 -5.40 -2.64 -4.73
C GLN A 130 -6.11 -3.57 -3.74
N LEU A 131 -7.44 -3.43 -3.60
CA LEU A 131 -8.26 -4.36 -2.82
C LEU A 131 -8.21 -5.77 -3.38
N ILE A 132 -8.31 -5.93 -4.69
CA ILE A 132 -8.20 -7.24 -5.37
C ILE A 132 -6.80 -7.82 -5.16
N SER A 133 -5.74 -7.03 -5.32
CA SER A 133 -4.38 -7.48 -5.03
C SER A 133 -4.23 -7.99 -3.59
N LEU A 134 -4.74 -7.23 -2.62
CA LEU A 134 -4.73 -7.63 -1.21
C LEU A 134 -5.56 -8.91 -0.99
N ALA A 135 -6.75 -9.00 -1.59
CA ALA A 135 -7.59 -10.19 -1.50
C ALA A 135 -6.89 -11.46 -2.03
N VAL A 136 -6.15 -11.33 -3.15
CA VAL A 136 -5.34 -12.41 -3.70
C VAL A 136 -4.25 -12.81 -2.72
N TYR A 137 -3.51 -11.86 -2.12
CA TYR A 137 -2.51 -12.17 -1.08
C TYR A 137 -3.13 -12.91 0.09
N LEU A 138 -4.27 -12.44 0.60
CA LEU A 138 -4.98 -13.08 1.71
C LEU A 138 -5.48 -14.48 1.33
N ALA A 139 -6.00 -14.67 0.12
CA ALA A 139 -6.43 -15.98 -0.37
C ALA A 139 -5.27 -16.98 -0.38
N PHE A 140 -4.10 -16.59 -0.91
CA PHE A 140 -2.92 -17.44 -0.89
C PHE A 140 -2.34 -17.62 0.53
N TYR A 141 -2.52 -16.63 1.40
CA TYR A 141 -2.10 -16.73 2.79
C TYR A 141 -2.92 -17.76 3.56
N PHE A 142 -4.25 -17.77 3.39
CA PHE A 142 -5.14 -18.67 4.15
C PHE A 142 -5.32 -20.06 3.52
N ARG A 143 -5.24 -20.17 2.18
CA ARG A 143 -5.43 -21.45 1.48
C ARG A 143 -4.14 -22.23 1.21
N GLY A 144 -3.00 -21.57 1.25
CA GLY A 144 -1.69 -22.18 1.01
C GLY A 144 -0.95 -22.53 2.30
N PRO A 145 0.20 -23.23 2.20
CA PRO A 145 1.10 -23.36 3.33
C PRO A 145 1.54 -21.96 3.75
N VAL A 146 1.18 -21.57 4.97
CA VAL A 146 1.40 -20.22 5.51
C VAL A 146 2.89 -19.90 5.50
N PRO A 147 3.34 -18.89 4.75
CA PRO A 147 4.76 -18.63 4.60
C PRO A 147 5.43 -18.22 5.93
N VAL A 148 4.74 -17.38 6.70
CA VAL A 148 5.11 -16.96 8.06
C VAL A 148 3.82 -16.69 8.81
N LYS A 149 3.54 -17.42 9.88
CA LYS A 149 2.32 -17.22 10.68
C LYS A 149 2.33 -15.85 11.34
N LEU A 150 1.29 -15.06 11.07
CA LEU A 150 1.02 -13.83 11.82
C LEU A 150 0.37 -14.20 13.15
N GLU A 151 0.95 -13.76 14.25
CA GLU A 151 0.48 -14.11 15.58
C GLU A 151 -0.01 -12.86 16.31
N ALA A 152 -1.25 -12.91 16.80
CA ALA A 152 -1.86 -11.80 17.52
C ALA A 152 -1.07 -11.35 18.76
N ARG A 153 -0.30 -12.23 19.38
CA ARG A 153 0.57 -11.90 20.53
C ARG A 153 1.67 -10.89 20.20
N TYR A 154 2.04 -10.76 18.93
CA TYR A 154 3.08 -9.84 18.48
C TYR A 154 2.55 -8.53 17.89
N LYS A 155 1.25 -8.22 18.03
CA LYS A 155 0.65 -6.98 17.55
C LYS A 155 1.25 -5.74 18.20
N ILE A 156 1.65 -5.84 19.45
CA ILE A 156 2.27 -4.73 20.18
C ILE A 156 3.73 -4.62 19.75
N PRO A 157 4.14 -3.47 19.18
CA PRO A 157 5.50 -3.29 18.73
C PRO A 157 6.49 -3.36 19.89
N GLY A 158 7.40 -4.32 19.85
CA GLY A 158 8.49 -4.40 20.83
C GLY A 158 9.68 -3.55 20.41
N GLY A 159 10.24 -2.74 21.31
CA GLY A 159 11.27 -1.75 21.02
C GLY A 159 12.47 -2.27 20.21
N ASN A 160 12.97 -3.46 20.48
CA ASN A 160 14.08 -4.08 19.75
C ASN A 160 13.74 -4.38 18.27
N THR A 161 12.53 -4.87 18.00
CA THR A 161 12.11 -5.16 16.62
C THR A 161 11.83 -3.88 15.86
N MET A 162 11.22 -2.89 16.51
CA MET A 162 11.03 -1.55 15.91
C MET A 162 12.36 -0.91 15.54
N LYS A 163 13.33 -0.91 16.45
CA LYS A 163 14.67 -0.36 16.16
C LYS A 163 15.32 -1.02 14.94
N LYS A 164 15.20 -2.35 14.81
CA LYS A 164 15.69 -3.08 13.62
C LYS A 164 14.92 -2.73 12.36
N LEU A 165 13.58 -2.63 12.42
CA LEU A 165 12.73 -2.30 11.27
C LEU A 165 13.01 -0.88 10.75
N TYR A 166 13.03 0.11 11.65
CA TYR A 166 13.32 1.50 11.26
C TYR A 166 14.78 1.72 10.88
N GLY A 167 15.70 1.00 11.50
CA GLY A 167 17.12 1.06 11.15
C GLY A 167 17.43 0.61 9.71
N ILE A 168 16.58 -0.28 9.16
CA ILE A 168 16.64 -0.70 7.75
C ILE A 168 15.72 0.17 6.89
N GLY A 169 14.56 0.50 7.40
CA GLY A 169 13.52 1.22 6.64
C GLY A 169 13.88 2.66 6.34
N ILE A 170 14.43 3.42 7.29
CA ILE A 170 14.78 4.83 7.09
C ILE A 170 15.80 5.02 5.97
N PRO A 171 16.96 4.31 5.94
CA PRO A 171 17.86 4.40 4.81
C PRO A 171 17.25 3.99 3.47
N ALA A 172 16.36 2.99 3.47
CA ALA A 172 15.69 2.57 2.26
C ALA A 172 14.72 3.65 1.73
N ILE A 173 13.97 4.32 2.62
CA ILE A 173 13.09 5.44 2.26
C ILE A 173 13.92 6.60 1.69
N LEU A 174 15.03 6.96 2.32
CA LEU A 174 15.90 8.02 1.84
C LEU A 174 16.47 7.70 0.44
N ASN A 175 16.90 6.46 0.20
CA ASN A 175 17.38 6.04 -1.11
C ASN A 175 16.28 6.13 -2.20
N LEU A 176 15.03 5.79 -1.87
CA LEU A 176 13.91 5.90 -2.80
C LEU A 176 13.44 7.35 -3.01
N ALA A 177 13.65 8.22 -2.03
CA ALA A 177 13.28 9.63 -2.11
C ALA A 177 14.32 10.47 -2.89
N LEU A 178 15.59 10.07 -2.88
CA LEU A 178 16.68 10.80 -3.56
C LEU A 178 16.38 11.14 -5.02
N PRO A 179 15.96 10.20 -5.90
CA PRO A 179 15.65 10.54 -7.28
C PRO A 179 14.53 11.57 -7.43
N SER A 180 13.53 11.51 -6.53
CA SER A 180 12.42 12.47 -6.55
C SER A 180 12.89 13.87 -6.15
N VAL A 181 13.78 13.97 -5.17
CA VAL A 181 14.38 15.27 -4.77
C VAL A 181 15.25 15.83 -5.88
N MET A 182 16.03 14.99 -6.58
CA MET A 182 16.88 15.43 -7.70
C MET A 182 16.09 15.97 -8.90
N ILE A 183 14.82 15.60 -9.07
CA ILE A 183 13.98 16.13 -10.16
C ILE A 183 13.47 17.55 -9.82
N PHE A 184 13.43 17.92 -8.55
CA PHE A 184 12.95 19.24 -8.08
C PHE A 184 14.08 20.26 -7.88
N VAL A 185 15.33 19.87 -7.98
CA VAL A 185 16.51 20.74 -7.92
C VAL A 185 17.08 20.96 -9.33
#